data_234918a68a2815330c28d8efc95cd3df
#
_entry.id   234918a68a2815330c28d8efc95cd3df
#
_cell.length_a   1.000
_cell.length_b   1.000
_cell.length_c   1.000
_cell.angle_alpha   90.00
_cell.angle_beta   90.00
_cell.angle_gamma   90.00
#
_symmetry.space_group_name_H-M   'P 1'
#
loop_
_entity.id
_entity.type
_entity.pdbx_description
1 polymer ?
#
loop_
_entity_poly.entity_id
_entity_poly.type
_entity_poly.pdbx_seq_one_letter_code
_entity_poly.pdbx_strand_id
1 'polypeptide(L)'
;MELNGYRIMWLFVFFDLPTETKKDRRNASGFRNNLLKDGFSMMQYSVYVRHCASSESADVHEKRIHNLLPPLGKVSVLRITDK
;
A
#
# COMPACT_ATOMS: atom_id res chain seq x y z
N MET A 1 9.76 -6.27 -28.11
CA MET A 1 9.29 -6.09 -27.70
C MET A 1 9.15 -5.69 -27.07
N GLU A 2 9.19 -5.45 -26.86
CA GLU A 2 9.00 -5.06 -26.22
C GLU A 2 8.80 -4.98 -25.43
N LEU A 3 9.07 -5.41 -25.31
CA LEU A 3 8.78 -5.38 -24.37
C LEU A 3 8.58 -4.54 -23.61
N ASN A 4 8.44 -4.14 -23.64
CA ASN A 4 8.14 -3.13 -23.22
C ASN A 4 7.38 -2.99 -22.14
N GLY A 5 6.74 -3.64 -21.91
CA GLY A 5 5.95 -3.64 -20.81
C GLY A 5 6.63 -3.95 -19.55
N TYR A 6 7.83 -4.17 -19.54
CA TYR A 6 8.32 -4.50 -18.47
C TYR A 6 8.78 -3.56 -17.64
N ARG A 7 8.18 -2.65 -17.13
CA ARG A 7 8.52 -1.72 -16.19
C ARG A 7 8.27 -2.26 -14.89
N ILE A 8 9.21 -2.14 -14.00
CA ILE A 8 8.98 -2.43 -12.61
C ILE A 8 8.18 -1.31 -12.05
N MET A 9 7.07 -1.62 -11.44
CA MET A 9 6.24 -0.64 -10.80
C MET A 9 6.27 -0.86 -9.30
N TRP A 10 6.44 0.23 -8.55
CA TRP A 10 6.42 0.17 -7.10
C TRP A 10 5.22 0.93 -6.60
N LEU A 11 4.48 0.33 -5.66
CA LEU A 11 3.42 1.01 -4.97
C LEU A 11 3.93 1.37 -3.59
N PHE A 12 3.82 2.66 -3.26
CA PHE A 12 4.15 3.14 -1.94
C PHE A 12 2.87 3.57 -1.27
N VAL A 13 2.66 3.12 -0.06
CA VAL A 13 1.50 3.50 0.74
C VAL A 13 1.99 4.30 1.93
N PHE A 14 1.54 5.57 2.01
CA PHE A 14 1.90 6.46 3.10
C PHE A 14 0.65 6.67 3.91
N PHE A 15 0.72 6.53 5.19
CA PHE A 15 -0.48 6.72 5.99
C PHE A 15 -0.21 7.43 7.32
N ASP A 16 -1.20 8.18 7.76
CA ASP A 16 -1.16 8.88 9.01
C ASP A 16 -2.49 8.51 9.69
N LEU A 17 -2.44 7.55 10.59
CA LEU A 17 -3.62 7.03 11.26
C LEU A 17 -3.61 7.39 12.73
N PRO A 18 -4.75 7.71 13.29
CA PRO A 18 -4.81 8.06 14.70
C PRO A 18 -4.47 6.87 15.59
N THR A 19 -3.88 7.12 16.73
CA THR A 19 -3.49 6.07 17.66
C THR A 19 -3.88 6.42 19.11
N GLU A 20 -4.82 7.34 19.28
CA GLU A 20 -5.16 7.82 20.61
C GLU A 20 -6.02 6.87 21.40
N THR A 21 -6.96 6.20 20.78
CA THR A 21 -7.84 5.27 21.47
C THR A 21 -7.40 3.84 21.19
N LYS A 22 -7.90 2.92 21.97
CA LYS A 22 -7.65 1.51 21.76
C LYS A 22 -8.20 1.07 20.40
N LYS A 23 -9.36 1.59 20.02
CA LYS A 23 -9.97 1.29 18.74
C LYS A 23 -9.11 1.81 17.59
N ASP A 24 -8.57 3.02 17.72
CA ASP A 24 -7.71 3.60 16.72
C ASP A 24 -6.46 2.76 16.52
N ARG A 25 -5.84 2.32 17.62
CA ARG A 25 -4.63 1.49 17.54
C ARG A 25 -4.93 0.14 16.89
N ARG A 26 -6.11 -0.42 17.16
CA ARG A 26 -6.52 -1.68 16.57
C ARG A 26 -6.73 -1.52 15.06
N ASN A 27 -7.36 -0.42 14.65
CA ASN A 27 -7.59 -0.14 13.24
C ASN A 27 -6.25 0.07 12.50
N ALA A 28 -5.32 0.78 13.12
CA ALA A 28 -4.00 1.02 12.52
C ALA A 28 -3.21 -0.29 12.39
N SER A 29 -3.21 -1.12 13.42
CA SER A 29 -2.55 -2.42 13.38
C SER A 29 -3.18 -3.33 12.33
N GLY A 30 -4.49 -3.32 12.22
CA GLY A 30 -5.22 -4.11 11.23
C GLY A 30 -4.84 -3.69 9.81
N PHE A 31 -4.76 -2.39 9.57
CA PHE A 31 -4.38 -1.88 8.25
C PHE A 31 -2.96 -2.31 7.90
N ARG A 32 -2.01 -2.18 8.82
CA ARG A 32 -0.63 -2.63 8.59
C ARG A 32 -0.56 -4.12 8.32
N ASN A 33 -1.28 -4.92 9.09
CA ASN A 33 -1.30 -6.36 8.90
C ASN A 33 -1.90 -6.74 7.54
N ASN A 34 -2.91 -6.03 7.11
CA ASN A 34 -3.52 -6.27 5.80
C ASN A 34 -2.56 -5.92 4.67
N LEU A 35 -1.76 -4.87 4.82
CA LEU A 35 -0.74 -4.54 3.83
C LEU A 35 0.32 -5.64 3.76
N LEU A 36 0.76 -6.14 4.91
CA LEU A 36 1.72 -7.23 4.94
C LEU A 36 1.16 -8.50 4.28
N LYS A 37 -0.10 -8.81 4.53
CA LYS A 37 -0.72 -9.97 3.91
C LYS A 37 -0.85 -9.82 2.41
N ASP A 38 -0.98 -8.62 1.92
CA ASP A 38 -1.08 -8.35 0.49
C ASP A 38 0.30 -8.22 -0.15
N GLY A 39 1.36 -8.58 0.56
CA GLY A 39 2.71 -8.62 0.02
C GLY A 39 3.50 -7.33 0.11
N PHE A 40 3.01 -6.34 0.83
CA PHE A 40 3.77 -5.11 1.06
C PHE A 40 4.83 -5.36 2.13
N SER A 41 5.91 -4.62 2.04
CA SER A 41 6.97 -4.65 3.05
C SER A 41 7.02 -3.31 3.75
N MET A 42 7.33 -3.33 5.02
CA MET A 42 7.45 -2.09 5.79
C MET A 42 8.76 -1.42 5.48
N MET A 43 8.71 -0.19 4.94
CA MET A 43 9.87 0.61 4.73
C MET A 43 10.11 1.47 5.96
N GLN A 44 9.03 2.07 6.46
CA GLN A 44 9.03 2.77 7.73
C GLN A 44 7.68 2.48 8.37
N TYR A 45 7.51 2.84 9.62
CA TYR A 45 6.31 2.49 10.38
C TYR A 45 5.01 2.90 9.69
N SER A 46 5.01 4.00 8.96
CA SER A 46 3.85 4.49 8.24
C SER A 46 4.07 4.55 6.73
N VAL A 47 5.06 3.82 6.21
CA VAL A 47 5.34 3.76 4.78
C VAL A 47 5.60 2.31 4.40
N TYR A 48 4.73 1.78 3.55
CA TYR A 48 4.86 0.40 3.08
C TYR A 48 5.03 0.40 1.57
N VAL A 49 5.76 -0.56 1.06
CA VAL A 49 6.07 -0.62 -0.37
C VAL A 49 5.86 -2.03 -0.91
N ARG A 50 5.39 -2.10 -2.14
CA ARG A 50 5.24 -3.36 -2.84
C ARG A 50 5.71 -3.20 -4.28
N HIS A 51 6.48 -4.20 -4.76
CA HIS A 51 6.83 -4.29 -6.16
C HIS A 51 5.68 -4.96 -6.91
N CYS A 52 5.32 -4.43 -8.03
CA CYS A 52 4.30 -4.98 -8.90
C CYS A 52 4.89 -5.22 -10.29
N ALA A 53 4.64 -6.40 -10.83
CA ALA A 53 5.23 -6.78 -12.11
C ALA A 53 4.60 -6.09 -13.31
N SER A 54 3.40 -5.57 -13.16
CA SER A 54 2.68 -4.96 -14.27
C SER A 54 1.75 -3.86 -13.78
N SER A 55 1.26 -3.06 -14.69
CA SER A 55 0.28 -2.04 -14.40
C SER A 55 -1.01 -2.65 -13.90
N GLU A 56 -1.42 -3.78 -14.48
CA GLU A 56 -2.63 -4.48 -14.06
C GLU A 56 -2.51 -5.00 -12.63
N SER A 57 -1.34 -5.54 -12.27
CA SER A 57 -1.09 -5.98 -10.91
C SER A 57 -1.15 -4.80 -9.95
N ALA A 58 -0.57 -3.66 -10.32
CA ALA A 58 -0.62 -2.46 -9.51
C ALA A 58 -2.06 -1.99 -9.30
N ASP A 59 -2.90 -2.06 -10.33
CA ASP A 59 -4.31 -1.69 -10.23
C ASP A 59 -5.04 -2.57 -9.22
N VAL A 60 -4.78 -3.87 -9.25
CA VAL A 60 -5.42 -4.81 -8.34
C VAL A 60 -5.05 -4.50 -6.88
N HIS A 61 -3.77 -4.27 -6.64
CA HIS A 61 -3.31 -4.00 -5.27
C HIS A 61 -3.78 -2.64 -4.77
N GLU A 62 -3.82 -1.65 -5.64
CA GLU A 62 -4.33 -0.34 -5.26
C GLU A 62 -5.81 -0.41 -4.90
N LYS A 63 -6.59 -1.20 -5.64
CA LYS A 63 -7.98 -1.38 -5.35
C LYS A 63 -8.18 -2.09 -4.02
N ARG A 64 -7.34 -3.08 -3.71
CA ARG A 64 -7.40 -3.76 -2.42
C ARG A 64 -7.12 -2.81 -1.27
N ILE A 65 -6.13 -1.93 -1.42
CA ILE A 65 -5.84 -0.93 -0.42
C ILE A 65 -7.06 -0.05 -0.18
N HIS A 66 -7.70 0.37 -1.28
CA HIS A 66 -8.88 1.23 -1.17
C HIS A 66 -9.99 0.53 -0.38
N ASN A 67 -10.15 -0.76 -0.54
CA ASN A 67 -11.16 -1.51 0.18
C ASN A 67 -10.77 -1.81 1.64
N LEU A 68 -9.51 -1.58 2.00
CA LEU A 68 -9.03 -1.85 3.33
C LEU A 68 -8.80 -0.58 4.15
N LEU A 69 -9.20 0.57 3.63
CA LEU A 69 -8.96 1.84 4.30
C LEU A 69 -9.63 1.87 5.68
N PRO A 70 -8.93 2.34 6.69
CA PRO A 70 -9.53 2.47 8.01
C PRO A 70 -10.52 3.63 8.02
N PRO A 71 -11.40 3.68 9.01
CA PRO A 71 -12.45 4.71 9.04
C PRO A 71 -11.93 6.12 9.27
N LEU A 72 -10.76 6.26 9.90
CA LEU A 72 -10.19 7.57 10.20
C LEU A 72 -8.74 7.61 9.76
N GLY A 73 -8.25 8.79 9.51
CA GLY A 73 -6.86 9.01 9.11
C GLY A 73 -6.72 9.27 7.63
N LYS A 74 -5.48 9.38 7.19
CA LYS A 74 -5.18 9.65 5.80
C LYS A 74 -4.31 8.57 5.24
N VAL A 75 -4.59 8.14 4.03
CA VAL A 75 -3.80 7.15 3.31
C VAL A 75 -3.56 7.68 1.90
N SER A 76 -2.30 7.70 1.48
CA SER A 76 -1.93 8.11 0.13
C SER A 76 -1.19 6.99 -0.57
N VAL A 77 -1.45 6.80 -1.83
CA VAL A 77 -0.79 5.77 -2.63
C VAL A 77 -0.03 6.43 -3.78
N LEU A 78 1.23 6.07 -3.95
CA LEU A 78 2.05 6.62 -5.00
C LEU A 78 2.59 5.49 -5.84
N ARG A 79 2.50 5.60 -7.16
CA ARG A 79 3.10 4.64 -8.07
C ARG A 79 4.38 5.20 -8.62
N ILE A 80 5.44 4.43 -8.56
CA ILE A 80 6.71 4.81 -9.16
C ILE A 80 7.08 3.75 -10.18
N THR A 81 7.34 4.18 -11.39
CA THR A 81 7.73 3.29 -12.46
C THR A 81 9.22 3.40 -12.68
N ASP A 82 9.89 2.24 -12.70
CA ASP A 82 11.29 2.20 -12.95
C ASP A 82 11.49 1.84 -14.40
N LYS A 83 12.23 2.58 -15.13
CA LYS A 83 12.43 2.30 -16.53
C LYS A 83 13.71 1.55 -16.73
#